data_1b4ceaf7edea1313c37b1239a7430f00
#
_entry.id   1b4ceaf7edea1313c37b1239a7430f00
#
_cell.length_a   1.000
_cell.length_b   1.000
_cell.length_c   1.000
_cell.angle_alpha   90.00
_cell.angle_beta   90.00
_cell.angle_gamma   90.00
#
_symmetry.space_group_name_H-M   'P 1'
#
loop_
_entity.id
_entity.type
_entity.pdbx_description
1 polymer ?
#
loop_
_entity_poly.entity_id
_entity_poly.type
_entity_poly.pdbx_seq_one_letter_code
_entity_poly.pdbx_strand_id
1 'polypeptide(L)'
;MACLDDLVTPDIRFLRVFGDPNGDHGNVLGVVRDGRAFPGEESRQALARQLRLSETVFIDDAQRGVVDIYTPGTRLPFAGYPLVGVAWLLGLERLELPVGSIPVRRADGFTWIRARADWVPPRTLREYGSVQEVDALAVPEPGEWVYAWAWQDVAAGRIRARGFPGRGDGIDEDEATGAAALLLADRLGRAVTVTQGSGSQIMAAPGPDGTTDIGGRVCVMENPAC
;
A
#
# COMPACT_ATOMS: atom_id res chain seq x y z
N MET A 1 29.58 -17.07 27.67
CA MET A 1 28.36 -16.35 28.08
C MET A 1 28.34 -15.07 27.27
N ALA A 2 27.67 -15.09 26.12
CA ALA A 2 27.47 -13.90 25.32
C ALA A 2 26.28 -13.13 25.93
N CYS A 3 26.49 -11.85 26.23
CA CYS A 3 25.46 -10.98 26.77
C CYS A 3 24.31 -10.86 25.77
N LEU A 4 23.09 -11.13 26.27
CA LEU A 4 21.80 -11.00 25.54
C LEU A 4 21.30 -9.53 25.54
N ASP A 5 22.18 -8.53 25.62
CA ASP A 5 21.82 -7.13 25.92
C ASP A 5 21.84 -6.17 24.73
N ASP A 6 21.85 -6.65 23.48
CA ASP A 6 21.77 -5.78 22.29
C ASP A 6 20.59 -6.14 21.35
N LEU A 7 19.43 -6.46 21.92
CA LEU A 7 18.21 -6.46 21.12
C LEU A 7 17.79 -4.99 20.89
N VAL A 8 18.25 -4.41 19.79
CA VAL A 8 17.78 -3.11 19.32
C VAL A 8 16.25 -3.19 19.21
N THR A 9 15.57 -2.52 20.14
CA THR A 9 14.12 -2.38 20.01
C THR A 9 13.84 -1.55 18.77
N PRO A 10 13.17 -2.08 17.76
CA PRO A 10 12.97 -1.35 16.52
C PRO A 10 12.13 -0.09 16.77
N ASP A 11 12.62 1.07 16.32
CA ASP A 11 11.82 2.30 16.28
C ASP A 11 10.84 2.19 15.11
N ILE A 12 9.63 1.69 15.39
CA ILE A 12 8.58 1.48 14.40
C ILE A 12 7.50 2.54 14.61
N ARG A 13 7.20 3.28 13.55
CA ARG A 13 6.02 4.13 13.50
C ARG A 13 4.91 3.41 12.76
N PHE A 14 3.72 3.38 13.35
CA PHE A 14 2.54 2.83 12.69
C PHE A 14 1.70 3.95 12.08
N LEU A 15 1.30 3.74 10.82
CA LEU A 15 0.47 4.67 10.06
C LEU A 15 -0.76 3.92 9.57
N ARG A 16 -1.86 4.65 9.45
CA ARG A 16 -3.04 4.23 8.70
C ARG A 16 -3.03 4.96 7.36
N VAL A 17 -3.05 4.20 6.27
CA VAL A 17 -2.94 4.73 4.90
C VAL A 17 -4.22 4.39 4.14
N PHE A 18 -4.74 5.35 3.38
CA PHE A 18 -6.00 5.28 2.67
C PHE A 18 -7.23 5.24 3.59
N GLY A 19 -7.13 5.89 4.75
CA GLY A 19 -8.26 6.07 5.64
C GLY A 19 -9.42 6.84 4.98
N ASP A 20 -10.61 6.64 5.51
CA ASP A 20 -11.79 7.39 5.14
C ASP A 20 -11.73 8.86 5.64
N PRO A 21 -12.74 9.72 5.37
CA PRO A 21 -12.75 11.10 5.86
C PRO A 21 -12.72 11.25 7.38
N ASN A 22 -13.13 10.23 8.13
CA ASN A 22 -13.13 10.23 9.60
C ASN A 22 -11.79 9.74 10.18
N GLY A 23 -10.88 9.19 9.33
CA GLY A 23 -9.63 8.57 9.75
C GLY A 23 -9.77 7.10 10.10
N ASP A 24 -10.95 6.52 9.86
CA ASP A 24 -11.21 5.09 10.03
C ASP A 24 -10.76 4.29 8.79
N HIS A 25 -10.79 2.95 8.91
CA HIS A 25 -10.37 2.04 7.82
C HIS A 25 -8.91 2.27 7.38
N GLY A 26 -8.56 1.90 6.16
CA GLY A 26 -7.20 2.03 5.64
C GLY A 26 -6.25 0.94 6.11
N ASN A 27 -5.19 0.71 5.35
CA ASN A 27 -4.17 -0.27 5.66
C ASN A 27 -3.22 0.22 6.75
N VAL A 28 -2.89 -0.67 7.68
CA VAL A 28 -1.87 -0.42 8.71
C VAL A 28 -0.49 -0.64 8.09
N LEU A 29 0.36 0.38 8.18
CA LEU A 29 1.74 0.35 7.71
C LEU A 29 2.69 0.43 8.90
N GLY A 30 3.59 -0.53 9.01
CA GLY A 30 4.76 -0.44 9.90
C GLY A 30 5.93 0.23 9.18
N VAL A 31 6.44 1.33 9.74
CA VAL A 31 7.61 2.04 9.20
C VAL A 31 8.75 1.96 10.19
N VAL A 32 9.78 1.19 9.86
CA VAL A 32 11.04 1.10 10.58
C VAL A 32 11.88 2.34 10.24
N ARG A 33 12.04 3.24 11.20
CA ARG A 33 12.65 4.56 10.98
C ARG A 33 14.15 4.53 10.74
N ASP A 34 14.82 3.52 11.26
CA ASP A 34 16.24 3.23 10.99
C ASP A 34 16.39 1.84 10.37
N GLY A 35 16.29 1.78 9.04
CA GLY A 35 16.45 0.55 8.27
C GLY A 35 17.86 -0.03 8.35
N ARG A 36 18.88 0.81 8.65
CA ARG A 36 20.28 0.36 8.76
C ARG A 36 20.51 -0.52 10.00
N ALA A 37 19.64 -0.40 11.03
CA ALA A 37 19.65 -1.31 12.18
C ALA A 37 19.28 -2.76 11.80
N PHE A 38 18.69 -2.96 10.60
CA PHE A 38 18.32 -4.25 10.03
C PHE A 38 19.10 -4.51 8.73
N PRO A 39 20.40 -4.85 8.84
CA PRO A 39 21.24 -5.07 7.67
C PRO A 39 20.87 -6.39 6.96
N GLY A 40 20.73 -6.30 5.63
CA GLY A 40 20.43 -7.46 4.79
C GLY A 40 18.95 -7.84 4.76
N GLU A 41 18.61 -8.60 3.74
CA GLU A 41 17.23 -8.99 3.42
C GLU A 41 16.64 -9.91 4.48
N GLU A 42 17.42 -10.83 5.04
CA GLU A 42 16.95 -11.82 6.00
C GLU A 42 16.41 -11.19 7.29
N SER A 43 17.15 -10.21 7.87
CA SER A 43 16.72 -9.52 9.09
C SER A 43 15.43 -8.71 8.88
N ARG A 44 15.31 -8.03 7.73
CA ARG A 44 14.10 -7.27 7.34
C ARG A 44 12.91 -8.19 7.12
N GLN A 45 13.14 -9.29 6.41
CA GLN A 45 12.09 -10.28 6.14
C GLN A 45 11.61 -10.95 7.44
N ALA A 46 12.50 -11.21 8.39
CA ALA A 46 12.14 -11.77 9.70
C ALA A 46 11.23 -10.81 10.49
N LEU A 47 11.58 -9.52 10.53
CA LEU A 47 10.76 -8.50 11.19
C LEU A 47 9.40 -8.32 10.50
N ALA A 48 9.35 -8.28 9.17
CA ALA A 48 8.10 -8.17 8.43
C ALA A 48 7.15 -9.35 8.70
N ARG A 49 7.68 -10.58 8.80
CA ARG A 49 6.91 -11.76 9.22
C ARG A 49 6.38 -11.64 10.64
N GLN A 50 7.18 -11.11 11.56
CA GLN A 50 6.79 -10.94 12.96
C GLN A 50 5.66 -9.93 13.11
N LEU A 51 5.71 -8.82 12.34
CA LEU A 51 4.71 -7.76 12.38
C LEU A 51 3.37 -8.18 11.78
N ARG A 52 3.35 -9.12 10.83
CA ARG A 52 2.13 -9.64 10.16
C ARG A 52 1.26 -8.55 9.53
N LEU A 53 1.88 -7.47 9.07
CA LEU A 53 1.21 -6.44 8.30
C LEU A 53 1.25 -6.77 6.81
N SER A 54 0.33 -6.23 6.02
CA SER A 54 0.35 -6.41 4.56
C SER A 54 1.71 -6.03 3.98
N GLU A 55 2.27 -4.88 4.43
CA GLU A 55 3.64 -4.47 4.14
C GLU A 55 4.30 -3.76 5.34
N THR A 56 5.62 -3.82 5.34
CA THR A 56 6.52 -3.11 6.26
C THR A 56 7.56 -2.36 5.45
N VAL A 57 7.84 -1.11 5.80
CA VAL A 57 8.86 -0.29 5.13
C VAL A 57 10.04 -0.06 6.05
N PHE A 58 11.24 -0.16 5.50
CA PHE A 58 12.50 0.21 6.14
C PHE A 58 13.04 1.49 5.49
N ILE A 59 13.32 2.54 6.28
CA ILE A 59 13.92 3.77 5.80
C ILE A 59 15.43 3.66 5.91
N ASP A 60 16.12 3.63 4.76
CA ASP A 60 17.58 3.55 4.71
C ASP A 60 18.23 4.92 4.69
N ASP A 61 17.56 5.92 4.12
CA ASP A 61 18.00 7.33 4.13
C ASP A 61 16.77 8.24 4.14
N ALA A 62 16.47 8.81 5.31
CA ALA A 62 15.30 9.66 5.49
C ALA A 62 15.40 11.00 4.76
N GLN A 63 16.61 11.51 4.48
CA GLN A 63 16.80 12.79 3.79
C GLN A 63 16.62 12.64 2.28
N ARG A 64 17.03 11.50 1.74
CA ARG A 64 16.91 11.17 0.31
C ARG A 64 15.64 10.39 -0.02
N GLY A 65 14.91 9.91 1.00
CA GLY A 65 13.74 9.09 0.79
C GLY A 65 14.05 7.68 0.25
N VAL A 66 15.24 7.13 0.59
CA VAL A 66 15.60 5.77 0.20
C VAL A 66 14.90 4.78 1.12
N VAL A 67 14.08 3.91 0.54
CA VAL A 67 13.25 2.97 1.29
C VAL A 67 13.26 1.57 0.68
N ASP A 68 12.96 0.58 1.52
CA ASP A 68 12.84 -0.82 1.14
C ASP A 68 11.52 -1.41 1.67
N ILE A 69 10.84 -2.25 0.91
CA ILE A 69 9.47 -2.69 1.19
C ILE A 69 9.40 -4.22 1.27
N TYR A 70 8.75 -4.72 2.33
CA TYR A 70 8.57 -6.16 2.58
C TYR A 70 7.12 -6.49 2.89
N THR A 71 6.62 -7.59 2.33
CA THR A 71 5.47 -8.33 2.85
C THR A 71 5.95 -9.35 3.89
N PRO A 72 5.08 -10.06 4.61
CA PRO A 72 5.50 -11.20 5.42
C PRO A 72 6.26 -12.29 4.65
N GLY A 73 6.01 -12.42 3.33
CA GLY A 73 6.57 -13.48 2.48
C GLY A 73 7.76 -13.06 1.62
N THR A 74 7.83 -11.80 1.18
CA THR A 74 8.81 -11.38 0.16
C THR A 74 9.10 -9.88 0.18
N ARG A 75 10.27 -9.51 -0.36
CA ARG A 75 10.62 -8.13 -0.69
C ARG A 75 9.88 -7.66 -1.95
N LEU A 76 9.41 -6.42 -1.97
CA LEU A 76 8.70 -5.82 -3.10
C LEU A 76 9.52 -4.71 -3.75
N PRO A 77 9.63 -4.68 -5.09
CA PRO A 77 10.25 -3.57 -5.81
C PRO A 77 9.41 -2.29 -5.77
N PHE A 78 8.09 -2.43 -5.62
CA PHE A 78 7.11 -1.37 -5.55
C PHE A 78 5.85 -1.80 -4.81
N ALA A 79 5.28 -0.91 -3.97
CA ALA A 79 3.96 -1.09 -3.37
C ALA A 79 3.31 0.28 -3.11
N GLY A 80 2.05 0.43 -3.54
CA GLY A 80 1.39 1.75 -3.61
C GLY A 80 1.16 2.39 -2.25
N TYR A 81 0.43 1.73 -1.34
CA TYR A 81 0.07 2.35 -0.07
C TYR A 81 1.26 2.61 0.87
N PRO A 82 2.27 1.71 0.94
CA PRO A 82 3.45 1.99 1.77
C PRO A 82 4.17 3.26 1.35
N LEU A 83 4.27 3.50 0.05
CA LEU A 83 4.94 4.69 -0.48
C LEU A 83 4.14 5.97 -0.20
N VAL A 84 2.82 5.93 -0.26
CA VAL A 84 1.97 7.06 0.15
C VAL A 84 2.17 7.36 1.65
N GLY A 85 2.21 6.34 2.50
CA GLY A 85 2.45 6.48 3.93
C GLY A 85 3.81 7.07 4.26
N VAL A 86 4.89 6.53 3.68
CA VAL A 86 6.26 7.03 3.92
C VAL A 86 6.45 8.42 3.35
N ALA A 87 5.91 8.72 2.17
CA ALA A 87 5.96 10.06 1.59
C ALA A 87 5.29 11.10 2.49
N TRP A 88 4.17 10.74 3.12
CA TRP A 88 3.51 11.58 4.11
C TRP A 88 4.38 11.79 5.35
N LEU A 89 4.95 10.69 5.90
CA LEU A 89 5.76 10.70 7.12
C LEU A 89 7.03 11.54 6.96
N LEU A 90 7.75 11.37 5.84
CA LEU A 90 9.03 12.05 5.59
C LEU A 90 8.87 13.49 5.12
N GLY A 91 7.71 13.87 4.61
CA GLY A 91 7.53 15.23 4.11
C GLY A 91 8.27 15.54 2.80
N LEU A 92 8.75 14.54 2.06
CA LEU A 92 9.56 14.74 0.86
C LEU A 92 8.70 14.92 -0.40
N GLU A 93 9.29 15.49 -1.46
CA GLU A 93 8.68 15.61 -2.79
C GLU A 93 9.01 14.45 -3.71
N ARG A 94 9.85 13.50 -3.25
CA ARG A 94 10.18 12.26 -3.93
C ARG A 94 10.70 11.20 -2.98
N LEU A 95 10.55 9.95 -3.39
CA LEU A 95 11.17 8.78 -2.76
C LEU A 95 12.07 8.09 -3.80
N GLU A 96 13.09 7.37 -3.32
CA GLU A 96 14.02 6.63 -4.17
C GLU A 96 13.89 5.13 -3.91
N LEU A 97 13.55 4.37 -4.95
CA LEU A 97 13.43 2.93 -4.94
C LEU A 97 14.32 2.31 -6.04
N PRO A 98 14.58 1.00 -5.99
CA PRO A 98 15.30 0.32 -7.07
C PRO A 98 14.65 0.46 -8.45
N VAL A 99 13.33 0.59 -8.52
CA VAL A 99 12.57 0.80 -9.77
C VAL A 99 12.70 2.23 -10.32
N GLY A 100 13.17 3.19 -9.52
CA GLY A 100 13.35 4.58 -9.90
C GLY A 100 12.85 5.57 -8.86
N SER A 101 12.92 6.85 -9.22
CA SER A 101 12.44 7.95 -8.40
C SER A 101 10.91 8.10 -8.48
N ILE A 102 10.27 8.19 -7.34
CA ILE A 102 8.81 8.28 -7.18
C ILE A 102 8.44 9.72 -6.82
N PRO A 103 7.90 10.53 -7.73
CA PRO A 103 7.42 11.86 -7.43
C PRO A 103 6.26 11.84 -6.43
N VAL A 104 6.27 12.79 -5.50
CA VAL A 104 5.26 12.96 -4.46
C VAL A 104 4.64 14.35 -4.58
N ARG A 105 3.34 14.46 -4.39
CA ARG A 105 2.65 15.73 -4.19
C ARG A 105 1.66 15.66 -3.04
N ARG A 106 1.38 16.80 -2.44
CA ARG A 106 0.33 16.95 -1.41
C ARG A 106 -0.67 17.97 -1.88
N ALA A 107 -1.94 17.60 -1.80
CA ALA A 107 -3.05 18.49 -2.15
C ALA A 107 -4.31 18.06 -1.40
N ASP A 108 -5.06 19.03 -0.89
CA ASP A 108 -6.41 18.86 -0.30
C ASP A 108 -6.46 17.80 0.83
N GLY A 109 -5.41 17.73 1.64
CA GLY A 109 -5.28 16.75 2.74
C GLY A 109 -4.88 15.34 2.31
N PHE A 110 -4.55 15.16 1.02
CA PHE A 110 -4.11 13.89 0.46
C PHE A 110 -2.62 13.91 0.15
N THR A 111 -1.97 12.77 0.34
CA THR A 111 -0.63 12.50 -0.18
C THR A 111 -0.76 11.61 -1.41
N TRP A 112 -0.06 11.99 -2.47
CA TRP A 112 -0.08 11.35 -3.77
C TRP A 112 1.33 10.94 -4.16
N ILE A 113 1.45 9.79 -4.77
CA ILE A 113 2.66 9.34 -5.47
C ILE A 113 2.35 9.11 -6.94
N ARG A 114 3.37 9.27 -7.79
CA ARG A 114 3.29 8.99 -9.21
C ARG A 114 4.12 7.79 -9.56
N ALA A 115 3.52 6.83 -10.26
CA ALA A 115 4.18 5.60 -10.62
C ALA A 115 3.76 5.11 -12.02
N ARG A 116 4.43 4.09 -12.50
CA ARG A 116 4.15 3.44 -13.77
C ARG A 116 3.46 2.10 -13.54
N ALA A 117 2.55 1.74 -14.42
CA ALA A 117 1.86 0.45 -14.33
C ALA A 117 2.82 -0.75 -14.47
N ASP A 118 3.90 -0.61 -15.25
CA ASP A 118 4.91 -1.64 -15.45
C ASP A 118 5.82 -1.90 -14.23
N TRP A 119 5.76 -1.06 -13.18
CA TRP A 119 6.43 -1.31 -11.90
C TRP A 119 5.62 -2.20 -10.95
N VAL A 120 4.33 -2.34 -11.23
CA VAL A 120 3.42 -3.13 -10.40
C VAL A 120 3.45 -4.60 -10.84
N PRO A 121 3.67 -5.55 -9.93
CA PRO A 121 3.51 -6.96 -10.27
C PRO A 121 2.09 -7.25 -10.82
N PRO A 122 1.95 -8.18 -11.76
CA PRO A 122 0.67 -8.49 -12.39
C PRO A 122 -0.45 -8.78 -11.38
N ARG A 123 -1.66 -8.28 -11.67
CA ARG A 123 -2.88 -8.49 -10.90
C ARG A 123 -4.02 -8.84 -11.85
N THR A 124 -4.89 -9.73 -11.46
CA THR A 124 -6.13 -9.98 -12.20
C THR A 124 -7.18 -8.98 -11.78
N LEU A 125 -7.44 -8.00 -12.65
CA LEU A 125 -8.52 -7.02 -12.47
C LEU A 125 -9.82 -7.61 -12.99
N ARG A 126 -10.70 -8.09 -12.07
CA ARG A 126 -11.96 -8.74 -12.40
C ARG A 126 -13.15 -7.82 -12.14
N GLU A 127 -13.84 -7.44 -13.21
CA GLU A 127 -15.05 -6.64 -13.14
C GLU A 127 -16.27 -7.50 -12.84
N TYR A 128 -17.15 -7.04 -11.97
CA TYR A 128 -18.43 -7.64 -11.62
C TYR A 128 -19.58 -6.71 -12.00
N GLY A 129 -20.78 -7.27 -12.14
CA GLY A 129 -21.95 -6.52 -12.60
C GLY A 129 -22.50 -5.54 -11.55
N SER A 130 -22.21 -5.74 -10.26
CA SER A 130 -22.74 -4.91 -9.17
C SER A 130 -21.83 -4.90 -7.95
N VAL A 131 -21.99 -3.87 -7.12
CA VAL A 131 -21.37 -3.75 -5.80
C VAL A 131 -21.74 -4.96 -4.91
N GLN A 132 -22.98 -5.39 -4.96
CA GLN A 132 -23.49 -6.52 -4.18
C GLN A 132 -22.79 -7.83 -4.54
N GLU A 133 -22.47 -8.05 -5.82
CA GLU A 133 -21.69 -9.21 -6.25
C GLU A 133 -20.28 -9.17 -5.67
N VAL A 134 -19.60 -7.99 -5.69
CA VAL A 134 -18.27 -7.82 -5.10
C VAL A 134 -18.31 -8.08 -3.59
N ASP A 135 -19.30 -7.52 -2.88
CA ASP A 135 -19.45 -7.67 -1.43
C ASP A 135 -19.75 -9.11 -1.00
N ALA A 136 -20.47 -9.87 -1.84
CA ALA A 136 -20.85 -11.26 -1.58
C ALA A 136 -19.74 -12.28 -1.87
N LEU A 137 -18.59 -11.86 -2.43
CA LEU A 137 -17.52 -12.79 -2.75
C LEU A 137 -16.97 -13.46 -1.49
N ALA A 138 -16.87 -14.78 -1.53
CA ALA A 138 -16.04 -15.50 -0.58
C ALA A 138 -14.55 -15.26 -0.89
N VAL A 139 -13.72 -15.34 0.13
CA VAL A 139 -12.26 -15.33 -0.07
C VAL A 139 -11.89 -16.52 -0.95
N PRO A 140 -11.22 -16.31 -2.09
CA PRO A 140 -10.82 -17.41 -2.97
C PRO A 140 -9.67 -18.21 -2.36
N GLU A 141 -9.53 -19.46 -2.82
CA GLU A 141 -8.35 -20.26 -2.49
C GLU A 141 -7.05 -19.55 -2.91
N PRO A 142 -5.96 -19.74 -2.16
CA PRO A 142 -4.66 -19.18 -2.54
C PRO A 142 -4.22 -19.56 -3.95
N GLY A 143 -3.56 -18.66 -4.65
CA GLY A 143 -3.06 -18.91 -6.02
C GLY A 143 -2.97 -17.64 -6.86
N GLU A 144 -4.09 -17.06 -7.22
CA GLU A 144 -4.16 -15.87 -8.07
C GLU A 144 -4.37 -14.60 -7.24
N TRP A 145 -3.63 -13.53 -7.56
CA TRP A 145 -3.87 -12.21 -6.99
C TRP A 145 -5.04 -11.55 -7.73
N VAL A 146 -6.22 -11.48 -7.10
CA VAL A 146 -7.44 -10.96 -7.71
C VAL A 146 -7.84 -9.62 -7.10
N TYR A 147 -8.08 -8.64 -7.96
CA TYR A 147 -8.75 -7.39 -7.61
C TYR A 147 -10.15 -7.41 -8.18
N ALA A 148 -11.12 -7.78 -7.34
CA ALA A 148 -12.53 -7.80 -7.69
C ALA A 148 -13.10 -6.39 -7.56
N TRP A 149 -13.78 -5.89 -8.61
CA TRP A 149 -14.31 -4.53 -8.60
C TRP A 149 -15.61 -4.40 -9.37
N ALA A 150 -16.42 -3.41 -9.01
CA ALA A 150 -17.63 -3.00 -9.72
C ALA A 150 -17.80 -1.49 -9.64
N TRP A 151 -18.50 -0.94 -10.63
CA TRP A 151 -18.91 0.47 -10.59
C TRP A 151 -19.97 0.67 -9.52
N GLN A 152 -19.73 1.61 -8.61
CA GLN A 152 -20.72 2.18 -7.71
C GLN A 152 -21.43 3.36 -8.38
N ASP A 153 -20.67 4.16 -9.15
CA ASP A 153 -21.18 5.30 -9.92
C ASP A 153 -20.21 5.57 -11.07
N VAL A 154 -20.59 5.17 -12.28
CA VAL A 154 -19.76 5.31 -13.48
C VAL A 154 -19.49 6.79 -13.80
N ALA A 155 -20.52 7.66 -13.69
CA ALA A 155 -20.37 9.07 -14.04
C ALA A 155 -19.38 9.78 -13.10
N ALA A 156 -19.47 9.52 -11.80
CA ALA A 156 -18.59 10.07 -10.78
C ALA A 156 -17.24 9.33 -10.65
N GLY A 157 -17.02 8.25 -11.40
CA GLY A 157 -15.80 7.45 -11.32
C GLY A 157 -15.64 6.71 -9.97
N ARG A 158 -16.76 6.41 -9.29
CA ARG A 158 -16.71 5.67 -8.02
C ARG A 158 -16.79 4.17 -8.23
N ILE A 159 -15.92 3.45 -7.53
CA ILE A 159 -15.73 2.00 -7.64
C ILE A 159 -15.77 1.39 -6.25
N ARG A 160 -16.44 0.24 -6.13
CA ARG A 160 -16.31 -0.69 -5.02
C ARG A 160 -15.33 -1.79 -5.39
N ALA A 161 -14.37 -2.11 -4.51
CA ALA A 161 -13.40 -3.15 -4.76
C ALA A 161 -13.08 -4.00 -3.52
N ARG A 162 -12.58 -5.21 -3.76
CA ARG A 162 -11.95 -6.08 -2.78
C ARG A 162 -10.68 -6.67 -3.37
N GLY A 163 -9.63 -6.79 -2.56
CA GLY A 163 -8.32 -7.27 -2.97
C GLY A 163 -7.98 -8.60 -2.30
N PHE A 164 -7.78 -9.65 -3.08
CA PHE A 164 -7.44 -10.99 -2.59
C PHE A 164 -6.02 -11.34 -3.05
N PRO A 165 -4.99 -11.21 -2.15
CA PRO A 165 -3.59 -11.43 -2.53
C PRO A 165 -3.28 -12.86 -2.99
N GLY A 166 -3.98 -13.86 -2.47
CA GLY A 166 -3.79 -15.27 -2.86
C GLY A 166 -2.41 -15.83 -2.55
N ARG A 167 -1.65 -15.17 -1.65
CA ARG A 167 -0.25 -15.53 -1.35
C ARG A 167 -0.11 -16.71 -0.39
N GLY A 168 -1.16 -17.05 0.37
CA GLY A 168 -1.10 -18.08 1.42
C GLY A 168 -0.19 -17.71 2.60
N ASP A 169 0.06 -16.43 2.83
CA ASP A 169 0.91 -15.90 3.91
C ASP A 169 0.12 -15.43 5.14
N GLY A 170 -1.18 -15.73 5.18
CA GLY A 170 -2.10 -15.37 6.27
C GLY A 170 -2.82 -14.03 6.05
N ILE A 171 -2.65 -13.41 4.88
CA ILE A 171 -3.40 -12.22 4.46
C ILE A 171 -4.33 -12.63 3.32
N ASP A 172 -5.56 -12.97 3.67
CA ASP A 172 -6.56 -13.47 2.75
C ASP A 172 -7.22 -12.35 1.94
N GLU A 173 -7.42 -11.18 2.57
CA GLU A 173 -7.93 -9.97 1.93
C GLU A 173 -7.08 -8.77 2.35
N ASP A 174 -6.70 -7.93 1.38
CA ASP A 174 -5.98 -6.68 1.61
C ASP A 174 -6.96 -5.52 1.71
N GLU A 175 -6.93 -4.81 2.83
CA GLU A 175 -7.89 -3.73 3.14
C GLU A 175 -7.82 -2.57 2.13
N ALA A 176 -6.61 -2.23 1.62
CA ALA A 176 -6.44 -1.13 0.68
C ALA A 176 -5.22 -1.33 -0.23
N THR A 177 -5.47 -1.57 -1.52
CA THR A 177 -4.43 -1.93 -2.49
C THR A 177 -4.17 -0.81 -3.49
N GLY A 178 -3.33 0.14 -3.14
CA GLY A 178 -2.98 1.26 -4.01
C GLY A 178 -2.42 0.84 -5.38
N ALA A 179 -1.59 -0.22 -5.41
CA ALA A 179 -1.02 -0.76 -6.64
C ALA A 179 -2.10 -1.31 -7.61
N ALA A 180 -3.15 -1.95 -7.09
CA ALA A 180 -4.26 -2.42 -7.93
C ALA A 180 -5.14 -1.27 -8.43
N ALA A 181 -5.39 -0.27 -7.59
CA ALA A 181 -6.10 0.95 -8.00
C ALA A 181 -5.34 1.72 -9.09
N LEU A 182 -4.00 1.75 -9.02
CA LEU A 182 -3.13 2.29 -10.08
C LEU A 182 -3.37 1.57 -11.41
N LEU A 183 -3.23 0.23 -11.41
CA LEU A 183 -3.47 -0.58 -12.62
C LEU A 183 -4.88 -0.40 -13.18
N LEU A 184 -5.88 -0.27 -12.30
CA LEU A 184 -7.27 -0.09 -12.72
C LEU A 184 -7.48 1.28 -13.36
N ALA A 185 -6.97 2.36 -12.78
CA ALA A 185 -7.06 3.70 -13.34
C ALA A 185 -6.31 3.82 -14.68
N ASP A 186 -5.13 3.21 -14.77
CA ASP A 186 -4.35 3.11 -16.02
C ASP A 186 -5.15 2.39 -17.11
N ARG A 187 -5.69 1.21 -16.80
CA ARG A 187 -6.52 0.41 -17.73
C ARG A 187 -7.78 1.14 -18.20
N LEU A 188 -8.45 1.86 -17.27
CA LEU A 188 -9.68 2.59 -17.59
C LEU A 188 -9.42 3.94 -18.27
N GLY A 189 -8.18 4.44 -18.23
CA GLY A 189 -7.78 5.73 -18.81
C GLY A 189 -8.49 6.93 -18.17
N ARG A 190 -8.95 6.81 -16.91
CA ARG A 190 -9.70 7.86 -16.21
C ARG A 190 -9.46 7.87 -14.71
N ALA A 191 -9.76 9.02 -14.09
CA ALA A 191 -9.73 9.13 -12.62
C ALA A 191 -10.83 8.29 -11.98
N VAL A 192 -10.48 7.64 -10.87
CA VAL A 192 -11.37 6.83 -10.05
C VAL A 192 -11.17 7.10 -8.56
N THR A 193 -12.25 6.97 -7.80
CA THR A 193 -12.24 6.89 -6.34
C THR A 193 -12.72 5.50 -5.95
N VAL A 194 -11.84 4.73 -5.33
CA VAL A 194 -12.13 3.35 -4.95
C VAL A 194 -12.44 3.29 -3.46
N THR A 195 -13.58 2.69 -3.12
CA THR A 195 -13.87 2.22 -1.77
C THR A 195 -13.52 0.74 -1.71
N GLN A 196 -12.52 0.38 -0.91
CA GLN A 196 -12.03 -1.00 -0.78
C GLN A 196 -12.16 -1.52 0.65
N GLY A 197 -12.18 -2.86 0.80
CA GLY A 197 -12.24 -3.51 2.10
C GLY A 197 -13.45 -3.06 2.92
N SER A 198 -13.20 -2.71 4.17
CA SER A 198 -14.22 -2.24 5.12
C SER A 198 -14.64 -0.78 4.92
N GLY A 199 -13.96 -0.01 4.05
CA GLY A 199 -14.29 1.40 3.79
C GLY A 199 -13.09 2.28 3.43
N SER A 200 -11.93 1.70 3.20
CA SER A 200 -10.71 2.42 2.77
C SER A 200 -10.94 3.19 1.48
N GLN A 201 -10.36 4.39 1.39
CA GLN A 201 -10.51 5.27 0.23
C GLN A 201 -9.19 5.48 -0.50
N ILE A 202 -9.15 5.04 -1.76
CA ILE A 202 -8.01 5.19 -2.66
C ILE A 202 -8.44 6.03 -3.85
N MET A 203 -7.65 7.05 -4.17
CA MET A 203 -7.83 7.82 -5.38
C MET A 203 -6.74 7.46 -6.37
N ALA A 204 -7.11 7.28 -7.64
CA ALA A 204 -6.15 7.06 -8.71
C ALA A 204 -6.56 7.83 -9.96
N ALA A 205 -5.59 8.36 -10.69
CA ALA A 205 -5.83 9.13 -11.89
C ALA A 205 -4.67 8.99 -12.87
N PRO A 206 -4.92 8.92 -14.19
CA PRO A 206 -3.88 9.00 -15.19
C PRO A 206 -3.04 10.27 -15.01
N GLY A 207 -1.74 10.12 -15.04
CA GLY A 207 -0.76 11.20 -15.03
C GLY A 207 -0.18 11.46 -16.43
N PRO A 208 0.80 12.35 -16.54
CA PRO A 208 1.53 12.56 -17.79
C PRO A 208 2.40 11.34 -18.15
N ASP A 209 2.76 11.23 -19.44
CA ASP A 209 3.78 10.30 -19.93
C ASP A 209 3.56 8.82 -19.58
N GLY A 210 2.31 8.37 -19.57
CA GLY A 210 1.95 6.98 -19.25
C GLY A 210 2.17 6.61 -17.77
N THR A 211 2.15 7.60 -16.89
CA THR A 211 2.16 7.39 -15.43
C THR A 211 0.74 7.43 -14.87
N THR A 212 0.59 6.99 -13.62
CA THR A 212 -0.66 7.09 -12.85
C THR A 212 -0.35 7.62 -11.45
N ASP A 213 -1.12 8.61 -11.02
CA ASP A 213 -1.08 9.12 -9.66
C ASP A 213 -2.01 8.26 -8.78
N ILE A 214 -1.53 7.86 -7.60
CA ILE A 214 -2.36 7.26 -6.56
C ILE A 214 -2.20 8.05 -5.27
N GLY A 215 -3.28 8.22 -4.54
CA GLY A 215 -3.27 9.03 -3.33
C GLY A 215 -4.37 8.66 -2.34
N GLY A 216 -4.20 9.16 -1.13
CA GLY A 216 -5.14 8.99 -0.05
C GLY A 216 -4.75 9.72 1.21
N ARG A 217 -5.58 9.59 2.23
CA ARG A 217 -5.34 10.14 3.56
C ARG A 217 -4.39 9.24 4.34
N VAL A 218 -3.58 9.86 5.17
CA VAL A 218 -2.66 9.18 6.08
C VAL A 218 -2.78 9.80 7.46
N CYS A 219 -2.79 8.98 8.50
CA CYS A 219 -2.68 9.43 9.88
C CYS A 219 -1.75 8.52 10.69
N VAL A 220 -1.25 9.05 11.80
CA VAL A 220 -0.47 8.27 12.78
C VAL A 220 -1.41 7.41 13.60
N MET A 221 -1.01 6.18 13.88
CA MET A 221 -1.66 5.31 14.85
C MET A 221 -0.86 5.32 16.16
N GLU A 222 -1.52 5.56 17.27
CA GLU A 222 -0.87 5.53 18.59
C GLU A 222 -0.58 4.09 19.06
N ASN A 223 -1.44 3.13 18.66
CA ASN A 223 -1.26 1.72 18.97
C ASN A 223 -1.86 0.84 17.85
N PRO A 224 -1.10 -0.09 17.23
CA PRO A 224 -1.63 -0.98 16.20
C PRO A 224 -2.55 -2.09 16.73
N ALA A 225 -2.71 -2.22 18.04
CA ALA A 225 -3.54 -3.22 18.72
C ALA A 225 -4.98 -2.72 19.03
N CYS A 226 -5.35 -1.54 18.55
CA CYS A 226 -6.69 -0.99 18.69
C CYS A 226 -7.42 -0.93 17.35
#